data_7fa95998bd92cf0367e47b362881d668
#
_entry.id   7fa95998bd92cf0367e47b362881d668
#
_cell.length_a   1.000
_cell.length_b   1.000
_cell.length_c   1.000
_cell.angle_alpha   90.00
_cell.angle_beta   90.00
_cell.angle_gamma   90.00
#
_symmetry.space_group_name_H-M   'P 1'
#
loop_
_entity.id
_entity.type
_entity.pdbx_description
1 polymer ?
#
loop_
_entity_poly.entity_id
_entity_poly.type
_entity_poly.pdbx_seq_one_letter_code
_entity_poly.pdbx_strand_id
1 'polypeptide(L)'
;MAKGVAKKVQTDIDVKRKAVKLVIAHLKKKITGEFIGSDHINDWISDMEKLLEKPEFVMIEYHEMRRNLNDVIERTVDEEMRFKLRDSWYSLGKALDKKVKQK
;
A
#
# COMPACT_ATOMS: atom_id res chain seq x y z
N MET A 1 -24.48 26.20 -1.44
CA MET A 1 -24.10 25.85 -1.35
C MET A 1 -23.46 25.29 -1.07
N ALA A 2 -23.63 25.14 -1.03
CA ALA A 2 -23.11 24.67 -0.76
C ALA A 2 -22.58 24.15 -0.82
N LYS A 3 -22.54 24.19 -1.07
CA LYS A 3 -21.84 23.67 -1.01
C LYS A 3 -21.08 23.56 -0.43
N GLY A 4 -21.02 23.76 -0.43
CA GLY A 4 -20.15 23.57 0.31
C GLY A 4 -20.13 22.79 1.27
N VAL A 5 -20.69 22.71 1.16
CA VAL A 5 -20.68 22.00 1.92
C VAL A 5 -19.93 21.18 2.22
N ALA A 6 -19.94 21.03 2.61
CA ALA A 6 -19.42 20.02 3.29
C ALA A 6 -18.16 19.57 2.76
N LYS A 7 -17.20 20.33 2.80
CA LYS A 7 -15.91 19.88 2.65
C LYS A 7 -15.59 18.98 3.81
N LYS A 8 -15.49 17.70 3.56
CA LYS A 8 -14.95 16.80 4.52
C LYS A 8 -13.57 17.26 4.93
N VAL A 9 -13.37 17.45 6.20
CA VAL A 9 -12.04 17.72 6.72
C VAL A 9 -11.25 16.42 6.57
N GLN A 10 -10.17 16.48 5.81
CA GLN A 10 -9.32 15.32 5.57
C GLN A 10 -8.49 15.05 6.83
N THR A 11 -8.52 13.82 7.31
CA THR A 11 -7.73 13.41 8.47
C THR A 11 -6.41 12.77 8.03
N ASP A 12 -5.49 12.62 8.97
CA ASP A 12 -4.24 11.91 8.70
C ASP A 12 -4.51 10.48 8.21
N ILE A 13 -5.53 9.85 8.79
CA ILE A 13 -5.95 8.51 8.41
C ILE A 13 -6.40 8.50 6.94
N ASP A 14 -7.19 9.46 6.53
CA ASP A 14 -7.66 9.56 5.15
C ASP A 14 -6.50 9.70 4.17
N VAL A 15 -5.54 10.54 4.52
CA VAL A 15 -4.36 10.78 3.69
C VAL A 15 -3.53 9.50 3.58
N LYS A 16 -3.32 8.82 4.69
CA LYS A 16 -2.55 7.58 4.70
C LYS A 16 -3.24 6.49 3.88
N ARG A 17 -4.54 6.33 4.07
CA ARG A 17 -5.30 5.32 3.33
C ARG A 17 -5.22 5.55 1.83
N LYS A 18 -5.40 6.78 1.41
CA LYS A 18 -5.34 7.13 -0.01
C LYS A 18 -3.94 6.84 -0.57
N ALA A 19 -2.90 7.22 0.18
CA ALA A 19 -1.53 7.00 -0.26
C ALA A 19 -1.21 5.51 -0.38
N VAL A 20 -1.66 4.70 0.58
CA VAL A 20 -1.48 3.25 0.54
C VAL A 20 -2.19 2.66 -0.67
N LYS A 21 -3.42 3.09 -0.94
CA LYS A 21 -4.16 2.62 -2.12
C LYS A 21 -3.40 2.89 -3.40
N LEU A 22 -2.77 4.06 -3.50
CA LEU A 22 -1.98 4.40 -4.69
C LEU A 22 -0.75 3.50 -4.83
N VAL A 23 -0.08 3.22 -3.72
CA VAL A 23 1.09 2.32 -3.74
C VAL A 23 0.68 0.94 -4.27
N ILE A 24 -0.43 0.42 -3.76
CA ILE A 24 -0.91 -0.91 -4.17
C ILE A 24 -1.34 -0.90 -5.63
N ALA A 25 -2.03 0.15 -6.07
CA ALA A 25 -2.46 0.26 -7.46
C ALA A 25 -1.26 0.29 -8.42
N HIS A 26 -0.22 1.04 -8.06
CA HIS A 26 1.00 1.10 -8.87
C HIS A 26 1.71 -0.24 -8.91
N LEU A 27 1.76 -0.93 -7.78
CA LEU A 27 2.41 -2.24 -7.73
C LEU A 27 1.66 -3.24 -8.60
N LYS A 28 0.33 -3.24 -8.55
CA LYS A 28 -0.46 -4.14 -9.39
C LYS A 28 -0.17 -3.93 -10.87
N LYS A 29 0.01 -2.70 -11.28
CA LYS A 29 0.34 -2.38 -12.68
C LYS A 29 1.71 -2.88 -13.07
N LYS A 30 2.65 -2.91 -12.13
CA LYS A 30 4.01 -3.37 -12.40
C LYS A 30 4.10 -4.88 -12.48
N ILE A 31 3.18 -5.59 -11.84
CA ILE A 31 3.16 -7.05 -11.85
C ILE A 31 2.34 -7.51 -13.04
N THR A 32 3.00 -7.83 -14.14
CA THR A 32 2.33 -8.28 -15.34
C THR A 32 2.85 -9.67 -15.69
N GLY A 33 1.94 -10.56 -16.07
CA GLY A 33 2.28 -11.91 -16.46
C GLY A 33 2.57 -12.81 -15.27
N GLU A 34 2.90 -14.03 -15.58
CA GLU A 34 3.23 -15.04 -14.56
C GLU A 34 4.73 -15.22 -14.48
N PHE A 35 5.23 -15.35 -13.27
CA PHE A 35 6.63 -15.63 -13.01
C PHE A 35 6.73 -16.44 -11.74
N ILE A 36 7.89 -17.04 -11.50
CA ILE A 36 8.10 -17.87 -10.31
C ILE A 36 7.91 -17.02 -9.06
N GLY A 37 6.98 -17.45 -8.20
CA GLY A 37 6.70 -16.75 -6.95
C GLY A 37 5.63 -15.68 -7.04
N SER A 38 4.99 -15.53 -8.22
CA SER A 38 3.94 -14.52 -8.37
C SER A 38 2.77 -14.73 -7.42
N ASP A 39 2.51 -15.97 -7.02
CA ASP A 39 1.43 -16.28 -6.09
C ASP A 39 1.61 -15.57 -4.75
N HIS A 40 2.83 -15.54 -4.23
CA HIS A 40 3.12 -14.87 -2.96
C HIS A 40 2.85 -13.38 -3.05
N ILE A 41 3.22 -12.78 -4.18
CA ILE A 41 3.02 -11.35 -4.38
C ILE A 41 1.53 -11.04 -4.50
N ASN A 42 0.83 -11.83 -5.30
CA ASN A 42 -0.60 -11.64 -5.50
C ASN A 42 -1.39 -11.83 -4.20
N ASP A 43 -1.00 -12.81 -3.38
CA ASP A 43 -1.62 -13.04 -2.09
C ASP A 43 -1.42 -11.84 -1.17
N TRP A 44 -0.20 -11.30 -1.15
CA TRP A 44 0.10 -10.14 -0.34
C TRP A 44 -0.73 -8.93 -0.77
N ILE A 45 -0.84 -8.71 -2.08
CA ILE A 45 -1.65 -7.61 -2.62
C ILE A 45 -3.12 -7.79 -2.24
N SER A 46 -3.62 -9.00 -2.39
CA SER A 46 -5.01 -9.31 -2.04
C SER A 46 -5.29 -9.03 -0.57
N ASP A 47 -4.36 -9.42 0.30
CA ASP A 47 -4.50 -9.17 1.73
C ASP A 47 -4.50 -7.67 2.05
N MET A 48 -3.65 -6.91 1.36
CA MET A 48 -3.63 -5.45 1.52
C MET A 48 -4.92 -4.82 1.07
N GLU A 49 -5.48 -5.31 -0.03
CA GLU A 49 -6.75 -4.79 -0.52
C GLU A 49 -7.88 -5.05 0.46
N LYS A 50 -7.89 -6.22 1.06
CA LYS A 50 -8.88 -6.56 2.09
C LYS A 50 -8.73 -5.66 3.31
N LEU A 51 -7.50 -5.40 3.69
CA LEU A 51 -7.23 -4.53 4.83
C LEU A 51 -7.72 -3.11 4.55
N LEU A 52 -7.52 -2.63 3.33
CA LEU A 52 -7.97 -1.29 2.92
C LEU A 52 -9.49 -1.17 2.86
N GLU A 53 -10.20 -2.28 2.71
CA GLU A 53 -11.67 -2.28 2.69
C GLU A 53 -12.27 -2.15 4.08
N LYS A 54 -11.51 -2.42 5.12
CA LYS A 54 -12.01 -2.28 6.49
C LYS A 54 -12.30 -0.82 6.81
N PRO A 55 -13.38 -0.55 7.54
CA PRO A 55 -13.67 0.83 7.94
C PRO A 55 -12.62 1.43 8.86
N GLU A 56 -11.96 0.60 9.64
CA GLU A 56 -10.92 1.03 10.56
C GLU A 56 -9.55 0.95 9.92
N PHE A 57 -8.72 1.93 10.23
CA PHE A 57 -7.34 1.96 9.75
C PHE A 57 -6.43 1.71 10.94
N VAL A 58 -6.04 0.47 11.12
CA VAL A 58 -5.20 0.05 12.24
C VAL A 58 -3.75 0.03 11.81
N MET A 59 -2.99 1.01 12.28
CA MET A 59 -1.60 1.20 11.87
C MET A 59 -0.74 -0.04 12.05
N ILE A 60 -0.90 -0.75 13.16
CA ILE A 60 -0.07 -1.91 13.43
C ILE A 60 -0.26 -3.00 12.37
N GLU A 61 -1.49 -3.14 11.85
CA GLU A 61 -1.74 -4.13 10.80
C GLU A 61 -0.99 -3.76 9.51
N TYR A 62 -0.94 -2.48 9.19
CA TYR A 62 -0.21 -2.02 8.01
C TYR A 62 1.29 -2.18 8.17
N HIS A 63 1.81 -1.94 9.37
CA HIS A 63 3.22 -2.15 9.63
C HIS A 63 3.59 -3.63 9.54
N GLU A 64 2.70 -4.50 9.99
CA GLU A 64 2.90 -5.94 9.86
C GLU A 64 2.89 -6.37 8.40
N MET A 65 1.97 -5.82 7.60
CA MET A 65 1.93 -6.12 6.18
C MET A 65 3.18 -5.64 5.46
N ARG A 66 3.70 -4.49 5.87
CA ARG A 66 4.95 -3.98 5.31
C ARG A 66 6.11 -4.92 5.64
N ARG A 67 6.13 -5.45 6.85
CA ARG A 67 7.13 -6.41 7.27
C ARG A 67 7.01 -7.69 6.44
N ASN A 68 5.77 -8.14 6.23
CA ASN A 68 5.52 -9.32 5.39
C ASN A 68 5.99 -9.11 3.96
N LEU A 69 5.86 -7.89 3.46
CA LEU A 69 6.34 -7.57 2.11
C LEU A 69 7.85 -7.78 2.02
N ASN A 70 8.59 -7.47 3.07
CA ASN A 70 10.02 -7.71 3.09
C ASN A 70 10.33 -9.20 2.92
N ASP A 71 9.53 -10.07 3.57
CA ASP A 71 9.68 -11.52 3.41
C ASP A 71 9.38 -11.94 1.98
N VAL A 72 8.35 -11.34 1.37
CA VAL A 72 8.02 -11.62 -0.03
C VAL A 72 9.18 -11.23 -0.94
N ILE A 73 9.81 -10.09 -0.68
CA ILE A 73 10.97 -9.64 -1.45
C ILE A 73 12.09 -10.67 -1.35
N GLU A 74 12.37 -11.17 -0.16
CA GLU A 74 13.43 -12.14 0.04
C GLU A 74 13.17 -13.46 -0.67
N ARG A 75 11.90 -13.82 -0.83
CA ARG A 75 11.52 -15.06 -1.53
C ARG A 75 11.46 -14.89 -3.03
N THR A 76 11.50 -13.67 -3.52
CA THR A 76 11.40 -13.39 -4.94
C THR A 76 12.75 -13.60 -5.60
N VAL A 77 12.81 -14.49 -6.59
CA VAL A 77 14.06 -14.83 -7.28
C VAL A 77 14.40 -13.83 -8.38
N ASP A 78 13.38 -13.32 -9.06
CA ASP A 78 13.55 -12.38 -10.15
C ASP A 78 14.04 -11.03 -9.64
N GLU A 79 15.23 -10.61 -10.09
CA GLU A 79 15.85 -9.39 -9.61
C GLU A 79 15.05 -8.13 -9.94
N GLU A 80 14.51 -8.09 -11.15
CA GLU A 80 13.71 -6.93 -11.57
C GLU A 80 12.47 -6.79 -10.71
N MET A 81 11.81 -7.92 -10.44
CA MET A 81 10.63 -7.91 -9.59
C MET A 81 11.00 -7.55 -8.15
N ARG A 82 12.12 -8.06 -7.66
CA ARG A 82 12.59 -7.71 -6.31
C ARG A 82 12.79 -6.20 -6.19
N PHE A 83 13.34 -5.59 -7.21
CA PHE A 83 13.57 -4.16 -7.24
C PHE A 83 12.25 -3.39 -7.18
N LYS A 84 11.28 -3.82 -7.98
CA LYS A 84 9.95 -3.20 -7.98
C LYS A 84 9.26 -3.32 -6.62
N LEU A 85 9.37 -4.49 -6.00
CA LEU A 85 8.78 -4.73 -4.68
C LEU A 85 9.46 -3.88 -3.61
N ARG A 86 10.78 -3.76 -3.68
CA ARG A 86 11.52 -2.95 -2.72
C ARG A 86 11.13 -1.48 -2.84
N ASP A 87 10.95 -1.01 -4.07
CA ASP A 87 10.49 0.35 -4.31
C ASP A 87 9.11 0.57 -3.68
N SER A 88 8.22 -0.41 -3.83
CA SER A 88 6.91 -0.34 -3.22
C SER A 88 6.98 -0.38 -1.69
N TRP A 89 7.94 -1.12 -1.14
CA TRP A 89 8.17 -1.17 0.30
C TRP A 89 8.54 0.21 0.84
N TYR A 90 9.42 0.92 0.16
CA TYR A 90 9.79 2.29 0.54
C TYR A 90 8.60 3.23 0.41
N SER A 91 7.87 3.13 -0.69
CA SER A 91 6.70 3.97 -0.93
C SER A 91 5.62 3.73 0.12
N LEU A 92 5.43 2.48 0.53
CA LEU A 92 4.47 2.13 1.56
C LEU A 92 4.85 2.77 2.90
N GLY A 93 6.14 2.75 3.24
CA GLY A 93 6.62 3.40 4.45
C GLY A 93 6.31 4.90 4.45
N LYS A 94 6.56 5.55 3.33
CA LYS A 94 6.25 6.97 3.19
C LYS A 94 4.75 7.23 3.28
N ALA A 95 3.95 6.33 2.69
CA ALA A 95 2.50 6.46 2.72
C ALA A 95 1.98 6.40 4.16
N LEU A 96 2.54 5.50 4.97
CA LEU A 96 2.13 5.35 6.35
C LEU A 96 2.56 6.51 7.24
N ASP A 97 3.55 7.27 6.80
CA ASP A 97 4.02 8.46 7.52
C ASP A 97 3.33 9.75 7.07
N LYS A 98 2.50 9.68 6.04
CA LYS A 98 1.83 10.87 5.55
C LYS A 98 0.88 11.47 6.56
N LYS A 99 0.84 12.80 6.56
CA LYS A 99 -0.05 13.56 7.42
C LYS A 99 -0.70 14.65 6.61
N VAL A 100 -1.81 15.15 7.12
CA VAL A 100 -2.46 16.30 6.51
C VAL A 100 -1.50 17.48 6.60
N LYS A 101 -1.33 18.18 5.49
CA LYS A 101 -0.48 19.35 5.46
C LYS A 101 -1.12 20.45 6.29
N GLN A 102 -0.35 20.98 7.21
CA GLN A 102 -0.77 22.13 7.99
C GLN A 102 -0.10 23.37 7.42
N LYS A 103 -0.86 24.41 7.33
CA LYS A 103 -0.32 25.68 6.88
C LYS A 103 0.14 26.51 8.05
#